data_7246676c2cdaf812f56cd25bceb2298b
#
_entry.id   7246676c2cdaf812f56cd25bceb2298b
#
_cell.length_a   1.000
_cell.length_b   1.000
_cell.length_c   1.000
_cell.angle_alpha   90.00
_cell.angle_beta   90.00
_cell.angle_gamma   90.00
#
_symmetry.space_group_name_H-M   'P 1'
#
loop_
_entity.id
_entity.type
_entity.pdbx_description
1 polymer ?
#
loop_
_entity_poly.entity_id
_entity_poly.type
_entity_poly.pdbx_seq_one_letter_code
_entity_poly.pdbx_strand_id
1 'polypeptide(L)'
;MAIFIGIDTGTHTGFAVWDNRKRTLIDVTSLPIHKAMERVKAYAELEKSGGEHVVVRVEDPRQRTWFGTERMSREEERKKLQGVGSVKRDATIWEDYLTELGVEFEMVAPKRNITKMSQEYFKQLTGWKKQTNEHSRDAAMLVFGF
;
A
#
# COMPACT_ATOMS: atom_id res chain seq x y z
N MET A 1 -9.41 6.97 -17.92
CA MET A 1 -8.05 6.48 -17.72
C MET A 1 -7.55 6.95 -16.37
N ALA A 2 -6.91 6.08 -15.64
CA ALA A 2 -6.56 6.38 -14.27
C ALA A 2 -5.16 5.89 -13.91
N ILE A 3 -4.54 6.59 -12.98
CA ILE A 3 -3.34 6.17 -12.26
C ILE A 3 -3.79 5.60 -10.91
N PHE A 4 -3.42 4.36 -10.64
CA PHE A 4 -3.71 3.72 -9.36
C PHE A 4 -2.45 3.68 -8.51
N ILE A 5 -2.55 4.16 -7.28
CA ILE A 5 -1.43 4.16 -6.33
C ILE A 5 -1.76 3.18 -5.21
N GLY A 6 -0.87 2.21 -4.99
CA GLY A 6 -0.98 1.24 -3.90
C GLY A 6 -0.11 1.66 -2.72
N ILE A 7 -0.67 1.59 -1.53
CA ILE A 7 0.02 1.92 -0.28
C ILE A 7 -0.09 0.73 0.68
N ASP A 8 1.05 0.17 1.03
CA ASP A 8 1.17 -0.79 2.14
C ASP A 8 1.67 -0.03 3.37
N THR A 9 0.79 0.16 4.34
CA THR A 9 1.03 1.03 5.50
C THR A 9 2.15 0.52 6.40
N GLY A 10 2.90 1.43 6.99
CA GLY A 10 4.00 1.15 7.90
C GLY A 10 5.05 2.25 7.90
N THR A 11 6.03 2.15 8.79
CA THR A 11 7.17 3.07 8.86
C THR A 11 7.96 3.05 7.54
N HIS A 12 8.16 1.86 7.00
CA HIS A 12 8.63 1.64 5.64
C HIS A 12 7.39 1.38 4.79
N THR A 13 6.89 2.42 4.18
CA THR A 13 5.65 2.37 3.40
C THR A 13 5.92 1.77 2.03
N GLY A 14 5.22 0.70 1.68
CA GLY A 14 5.20 0.19 0.32
C GLY A 14 4.44 1.16 -0.57
N PHE A 15 5.01 1.46 -1.72
CA PHE A 15 4.46 2.43 -2.67
C PHE A 15 4.59 1.87 -4.08
N ALA A 16 3.46 1.81 -4.79
CA ALA A 16 3.44 1.34 -6.18
C ALA A 16 2.49 2.18 -7.01
N VAL A 17 2.80 2.33 -8.28
CA VAL A 17 1.97 3.08 -9.22
C VAL A 17 1.69 2.21 -10.43
N TRP A 18 0.41 2.06 -10.74
CA TRP A 18 -0.10 1.33 -11.90
C TRP A 18 -0.72 2.31 -12.90
N ASP A 19 -0.26 2.25 -14.13
CA ASP A 19 -0.84 3.01 -15.23
C ASP A 19 -1.91 2.14 -15.92
N ASN A 20 -3.16 2.47 -15.71
CA ASN A 20 -4.30 1.73 -16.26
C ASN A 20 -4.35 1.80 -17.79
N ARG A 21 -3.94 2.92 -18.38
CA ARG A 21 -3.93 3.11 -19.83
C ARG A 21 -2.89 2.22 -20.51
N LYS A 22 -1.66 2.22 -19.97
CA LYS A 22 -0.54 1.45 -20.52
C LYS A 22 -0.53 0.01 -20.04
N ARG A 23 -1.34 -0.31 -19.04
CA ARG A 23 -1.39 -1.64 -18.41
C ARG A 23 -0.03 -2.07 -17.88
N THR A 24 0.65 -1.18 -17.18
CA THR A 24 1.99 -1.42 -16.65
C THR A 24 2.21 -0.76 -15.30
N LEU A 25 3.06 -1.40 -14.48
CA LEU A 25 3.58 -0.79 -13.26
C LEU A 25 4.65 0.23 -13.65
N ILE A 26 4.52 1.47 -13.17
CA ILE A 26 5.49 2.52 -13.42
C ILE A 26 6.36 2.83 -12.21
N ASP A 27 5.98 2.40 -11.02
CA ASP A 27 6.82 2.51 -9.82
C ASP A 27 6.47 1.39 -8.84
N VAL A 28 7.48 0.81 -8.21
CA VAL A 28 7.35 -0.19 -7.14
C VAL A 28 8.52 0.02 -6.20
N THR A 29 8.27 0.59 -5.03
CA THR A 29 9.33 0.97 -4.10
C THR A 29 8.84 0.93 -2.64
N SER A 30 9.77 1.11 -1.73
CA SER A 30 9.49 1.28 -0.31
C SER A 30 10.11 2.59 0.16
N LEU A 31 9.34 3.40 0.85
CA LEU A 31 9.73 4.76 1.24
C LEU A 31 9.39 5.01 2.71
N PRO A 32 10.10 5.92 3.38
CA PRO A 32 9.59 6.47 4.63
C PRO A 32 8.19 7.07 4.40
N ILE A 33 7.33 6.99 5.40
CA ILE A 33 5.93 7.40 5.28
C ILE A 33 5.77 8.84 4.76
N HIS A 34 6.60 9.77 5.23
CA HIS A 34 6.51 11.17 4.79
C HIS A 34 6.87 11.34 3.31
N LYS A 35 7.80 10.52 2.79
CA LYS A 35 8.16 10.53 1.36
C LYS A 35 7.05 9.94 0.49
N ALA A 36 6.41 8.88 0.96
CA ALA A 36 5.25 8.32 0.27
C ALA A 36 4.11 9.35 0.21
N MET A 37 3.86 10.07 1.30
CA MET A 37 2.86 11.13 1.34
C MET A 37 3.18 12.27 0.36
N GLU A 38 4.43 12.69 0.28
CA GLU A 38 4.86 13.71 -0.69
C GLU A 38 4.58 13.26 -2.13
N ARG A 39 4.86 12.01 -2.47
CA ARG A 39 4.62 11.48 -3.82
C ARG A 39 3.13 11.43 -4.16
N VAL A 40 2.30 11.00 -3.23
CA VAL A 40 0.85 10.99 -3.43
C VAL A 40 0.34 12.42 -3.66
N LYS A 41 0.83 13.37 -2.88
CA LYS A 41 0.49 14.78 -3.04
C LYS A 41 0.86 15.29 -4.44
N ALA A 42 2.03 14.92 -4.94
CA ALA A 42 2.48 15.32 -6.28
C ALA A 42 1.50 14.80 -7.36
N TYR A 43 1.07 13.55 -7.26
CA TYR A 43 0.07 12.99 -8.18
C TYR A 43 -1.27 13.71 -8.07
N ALA A 44 -1.71 14.01 -6.84
CA ALA A 44 -2.96 14.76 -6.62
C ALA A 44 -2.92 16.15 -7.25
N GLU A 45 -1.79 16.83 -7.15
CA GLU A 45 -1.60 18.15 -7.75
C GLU A 45 -1.60 18.08 -9.29
N LEU A 46 -1.00 17.04 -9.87
CA LEU A 46 -1.04 16.81 -11.31
C LEU A 46 -2.47 16.59 -11.81
N GLU A 47 -3.28 15.83 -11.09
CA GLU A 47 -4.69 15.65 -11.43
C GLU A 47 -5.45 16.98 -11.43
N LYS A 48 -5.24 17.80 -10.41
CA LYS A 48 -5.88 19.14 -10.32
C LYS A 48 -5.47 20.07 -11.45
N SER A 49 -4.28 19.86 -12.00
CA SER A 49 -3.78 20.64 -13.15
C SER A 49 -4.19 20.06 -14.51
N GLY A 50 -5.16 19.16 -14.54
CA GLY A 50 -5.66 18.56 -15.76
C GLY A 50 -5.01 17.24 -16.14
N GLY A 51 -4.22 16.64 -15.24
CA GLY A 51 -3.63 15.31 -15.43
C GLY A 51 -4.64 14.18 -15.29
N GLU A 52 -4.14 12.95 -15.38
CA GLU A 52 -4.97 11.76 -15.26
C GLU A 52 -5.62 11.64 -13.90
N HIS A 53 -6.79 11.00 -13.84
CA HIS A 53 -7.48 10.71 -12.60
C HIS A 53 -6.64 9.78 -11.71
N VAL A 54 -6.53 10.11 -10.42
CA VAL A 54 -5.74 9.35 -9.45
C VAL A 54 -6.68 8.64 -8.48
N VAL A 55 -6.44 7.35 -8.29
CA VAL A 55 -7.14 6.53 -7.29
C VAL A 55 -6.09 5.88 -6.39
N VAL A 56 -6.20 6.07 -5.09
CA VAL A 56 -5.27 5.51 -4.11
C VAL A 56 -5.93 4.34 -3.40
N ARG A 57 -5.25 3.20 -3.35
CA ARG A 57 -5.71 2.01 -2.63
C ARG A 57 -4.76 1.74 -1.47
N VAL A 58 -5.28 1.81 -0.26
CA VAL A 58 -4.50 1.66 0.97
C VAL A 58 -4.89 0.38 1.68
N GLU A 59 -3.92 -0.48 1.99
CA GLU A 59 -4.17 -1.64 2.83
C GLU A 59 -4.48 -1.17 4.25
N ASP A 60 -5.65 -1.56 4.75
CA ASP A 60 -6.17 -1.09 6.03
C ASP A 60 -6.21 -2.22 7.06
N PRO A 61 -5.23 -2.32 7.96
CA PRO A 61 -5.19 -3.37 8.98
C PRO A 61 -6.32 -3.28 10.00
N ARG A 62 -7.03 -2.14 10.07
CA ARG A 62 -8.20 -2.00 10.94
C ARG A 62 -9.38 -2.88 10.47
N GLN A 63 -9.37 -3.27 9.19
CA GLN A 63 -10.40 -4.14 8.60
C GLN A 63 -10.04 -5.62 8.72
N ARG A 64 -8.96 -5.96 9.39
CA ARG A 64 -8.55 -7.34 9.60
C ARG A 64 -9.50 -8.03 10.57
N THR A 65 -10.16 -9.09 10.11
CA THR A 65 -11.12 -9.86 10.90
C THR A 65 -10.56 -11.15 11.47
N TRP A 66 -9.35 -11.53 11.03
CA TRP A 66 -8.70 -12.77 11.48
C TRP A 66 -7.46 -12.47 12.28
N PHE A 67 -7.36 -13.11 13.46
CA PHE A 67 -6.19 -13.07 14.31
C PHE A 67 -5.75 -14.51 14.55
N GLY A 68 -4.48 -14.82 14.37
CA GLY A 68 -3.94 -16.14 14.65
C GLY A 68 -4.17 -16.55 16.11
N THR A 69 -4.53 -17.82 16.33
CA THR A 69 -4.84 -18.36 17.65
C THR A 69 -3.63 -19.02 18.32
N GLU A 70 -2.43 -18.74 17.88
CA GLU A 70 -1.23 -19.32 18.46
C GLU A 70 -1.02 -18.87 19.90
N ARG A 71 -0.59 -19.82 20.75
CA ARG A 71 -0.20 -19.49 22.11
C ARG A 71 1.07 -18.66 22.08
N MET A 72 1.00 -17.46 22.60
CA MET A 72 2.13 -16.53 22.72
C MET A 72 2.46 -16.28 24.17
N SER A 73 3.75 -16.00 24.46
CA SER A 73 4.14 -15.43 25.73
C SER A 73 3.54 -14.02 25.87
N ARG A 74 3.42 -13.52 27.11
CA ARG A 74 2.95 -12.15 27.36
C ARG A 74 3.80 -11.10 26.65
N GLU A 75 5.09 -11.36 26.54
CA GLU A 75 6.03 -10.44 25.88
C GLU A 75 5.83 -10.41 24.38
N GLU A 76 5.65 -11.58 23.75
CA GLU A 76 5.33 -11.70 22.33
C GLU A 76 3.99 -11.04 22.01
N GLU A 77 2.99 -11.25 22.86
CA GLU A 77 1.68 -10.63 22.74
C GLU A 77 1.76 -9.10 22.81
N ARG A 78 2.54 -8.55 23.76
CA ARG A 78 2.77 -7.10 23.84
C ARG A 78 3.40 -6.54 22.58
N LYS A 79 4.42 -7.18 22.04
CA LYS A 79 5.09 -6.75 20.81
C LYS A 79 4.14 -6.76 19.64
N LYS A 80 3.32 -7.81 19.53
CA LYS A 80 2.31 -7.93 18.48
C LYS A 80 1.25 -6.84 18.61
N LEU A 81 0.74 -6.57 19.80
CA LEU A 81 -0.25 -5.53 20.06
C LEU A 81 0.30 -4.13 19.77
N GLN A 82 1.56 -3.86 20.10
CA GLN A 82 2.21 -2.59 19.77
C GLN A 82 2.33 -2.39 18.27
N GLY A 83 2.76 -3.43 17.54
CA GLY A 83 2.84 -3.39 16.09
C GLY A 83 1.48 -3.15 15.45
N VAL A 84 0.46 -3.85 15.90
CA VAL A 84 -0.92 -3.69 15.43
C VAL A 84 -1.43 -2.27 15.68
N GLY A 85 -1.15 -1.70 16.86
CA GLY A 85 -1.54 -0.33 17.19
C GLY A 85 -0.89 0.70 16.28
N SER A 86 0.40 0.57 16.01
CA SER A 86 1.14 1.47 15.12
C SER A 86 0.61 1.43 13.69
N VAL A 87 0.37 0.25 13.14
CA VAL A 87 -0.12 0.09 11.78
C VAL A 87 -1.55 0.63 11.63
N LYS A 88 -2.40 0.43 12.65
CA LYS A 88 -3.75 1.01 12.68
C LYS A 88 -3.72 2.53 12.70
N ARG A 89 -2.81 3.12 13.47
CA ARG A 89 -2.62 4.57 13.50
C ARG A 89 -2.17 5.09 12.14
N ASP A 90 -1.23 4.39 11.49
CA ASP A 90 -0.73 4.77 10.17
C ASP A 90 -1.87 4.76 9.14
N ALA A 91 -2.75 3.76 9.18
CA ALA A 91 -3.92 3.70 8.31
C ALA A 91 -4.87 4.89 8.53
N THR A 92 -5.09 5.28 9.80
CA THR A 92 -5.91 6.45 10.13
C THR A 92 -5.29 7.73 9.58
N ILE A 93 -3.97 7.89 9.70
CA ILE A 93 -3.25 9.05 9.15
C ILE A 93 -3.42 9.11 7.63
N TRP A 94 -3.26 7.99 6.93
CA TRP A 94 -3.46 7.94 5.49
C TRP A 94 -4.89 8.31 5.09
N GLU A 95 -5.88 7.78 5.76
CA GLU A 95 -7.28 8.09 5.48
C GLU A 95 -7.56 9.59 5.63
N ASP A 96 -7.11 10.20 6.73
CA ASP A 96 -7.28 11.62 6.98
C ASP A 96 -6.56 12.47 5.95
N TYR A 97 -5.33 12.09 5.60
CA TYR A 97 -4.51 12.81 4.63
C TYR A 97 -5.13 12.77 3.22
N LEU A 98 -5.59 11.61 2.78
CA LEU A 98 -6.21 11.45 1.46
C LEU A 98 -7.55 12.20 1.39
N THR A 99 -8.29 12.23 2.48
CA THR A 99 -9.52 13.02 2.59
C THR A 99 -9.20 14.51 2.44
N GLU A 100 -8.17 15.00 3.11
CA GLU A 100 -7.72 16.39 3.00
C GLU A 100 -7.24 16.74 1.59
N LEU A 101 -6.51 15.85 0.93
CA LEU A 101 -6.07 16.05 -0.45
C LEU A 101 -7.22 16.07 -1.45
N GLY A 102 -8.35 15.48 -1.11
CA GLY A 102 -9.51 15.41 -2.00
C GLY A 102 -9.34 14.45 -3.17
N VAL A 103 -8.45 13.45 -3.06
CA VAL A 103 -8.28 12.41 -4.07
C VAL A 103 -9.24 11.26 -3.82
N GLU A 104 -9.61 10.55 -4.88
CA GLU A 104 -10.36 9.32 -4.74
C GLU A 104 -9.50 8.24 -4.10
N PHE A 105 -10.01 7.57 -3.08
CA PHE A 105 -9.27 6.50 -2.42
C PHE A 105 -10.20 5.42 -1.87
N GLU A 106 -9.63 4.25 -1.66
CA GLU A 106 -10.30 3.11 -1.04
C GLU A 106 -9.40 2.50 0.03
N MET A 107 -9.95 2.29 1.22
CA MET A 107 -9.29 1.55 2.29
C MET A 107 -9.61 0.07 2.10
N VAL A 108 -8.59 -0.74 1.82
CA VAL A 108 -8.73 -2.15 1.40
C VAL A 108 -8.40 -3.08 2.56
N ALA A 109 -9.29 -4.02 2.84
CA ALA A 109 -9.03 -5.04 3.86
C ALA A 109 -7.84 -5.92 3.48
N PRO A 110 -6.97 -6.28 4.42
CA PRO A 110 -5.88 -7.22 4.16
C PRO A 110 -6.44 -8.57 3.70
N LYS A 111 -5.76 -9.19 2.74
CA LYS A 111 -6.15 -10.53 2.28
C LYS A 111 -5.87 -11.55 3.38
N ARG A 112 -6.80 -12.50 3.52
CA ARG A 112 -6.69 -13.63 4.42
C ARG A 112 -5.78 -14.69 3.79
N ASN A 113 -4.91 -15.33 4.56
CA ASN A 113 -4.06 -16.44 4.11
C ASN A 113 -3.13 -16.09 2.95
N ILE A 114 -2.20 -15.20 3.18
CA ILE A 114 -1.25 -14.85 2.14
C ILE A 114 0.08 -15.53 2.40
N THR A 115 0.44 -16.41 1.47
CA THR A 115 1.85 -16.75 1.29
C THR A 115 2.53 -15.52 0.68
N LYS A 116 3.54 -15.00 1.33
CA LYS A 116 4.26 -13.83 0.83
C LYS A 116 4.87 -14.14 -0.52
N MET A 117 4.63 -13.26 -1.47
CA MET A 117 5.11 -13.41 -2.84
C MET A 117 6.62 -13.19 -2.90
N SER A 118 7.35 -14.12 -3.52
CA SER A 118 8.78 -13.97 -3.75
C SER A 118 9.06 -12.92 -4.83
N GLN A 119 10.27 -12.38 -4.82
CA GLN A 119 10.70 -11.44 -5.85
C GLN A 119 10.65 -12.05 -7.26
N GLU A 120 11.07 -13.31 -7.39
CA GLU A 120 11.07 -14.03 -8.65
C GLU A 120 9.67 -14.22 -9.20
N TYR A 121 8.74 -14.67 -8.36
CA TYR A 121 7.35 -14.84 -8.76
C TYR A 121 6.70 -13.50 -9.14
N PHE A 122 6.99 -12.46 -8.38
CA PHE A 122 6.51 -11.10 -8.67
C PHE A 122 6.99 -10.62 -10.05
N LYS A 123 8.26 -10.83 -10.37
CA LYS A 123 8.82 -10.48 -11.68
C LYS A 123 8.15 -11.25 -12.82
N GLN A 124 7.90 -12.52 -12.61
CA GLN A 124 7.22 -13.36 -13.61
C GLN A 124 5.78 -12.88 -13.84
N LEU A 125 5.06 -12.56 -12.75
CA LEU A 125 3.66 -12.16 -12.83
C LEU A 125 3.49 -10.78 -13.45
N THR A 126 4.30 -9.81 -13.04
CA THR A 126 4.12 -8.39 -13.36
C THR A 126 5.00 -7.88 -14.49
N GLY A 127 6.10 -8.58 -14.80
CA GLY A 127 7.11 -8.10 -15.72
C GLY A 127 8.04 -7.03 -15.14
N TRP A 128 7.93 -6.72 -13.86
CA TRP A 128 8.78 -5.74 -13.19
C TRP A 128 10.22 -6.24 -13.10
N LYS A 129 11.19 -5.44 -13.54
CA LYS A 129 12.57 -5.89 -13.70
C LYS A 129 13.52 -5.51 -12.56
N LYS A 130 13.15 -4.51 -11.76
CA LYS A 130 14.00 -4.01 -10.68
C LYS A 130 13.79 -4.80 -9.40
N GLN A 131 14.72 -4.66 -8.44
CA GLN A 131 14.58 -5.26 -7.13
C GLN A 131 13.36 -4.72 -6.40
N THR A 132 12.75 -5.59 -5.60
CA THR A 132 11.61 -5.26 -4.74
C THR A 132 11.84 -5.80 -3.35
N ASN A 133 11.15 -5.24 -2.37
CA ASN A 133 11.02 -5.84 -1.04
C ASN A 133 9.55 -6.24 -0.80
N GLU A 134 9.30 -6.87 0.31
CA GLU A 134 7.97 -7.36 0.67
C GLU A 134 6.92 -6.24 0.66
N HIS A 135 7.24 -5.09 1.27
CA HIS A 135 6.31 -3.96 1.34
C HIS A 135 5.96 -3.39 -0.03
N SER A 136 6.96 -3.26 -0.89
CA SER A 136 6.74 -2.74 -2.25
C SER A 136 5.90 -3.70 -3.09
N ARG A 137 6.12 -5.01 -2.95
CA ARG A 137 5.31 -6.02 -3.65
C ARG A 137 3.86 -6.03 -3.16
N ASP A 138 3.65 -5.92 -1.83
CA ASP A 138 2.31 -5.85 -1.26
C ASP A 138 1.56 -4.62 -1.78
N ALA A 139 2.22 -3.47 -1.86
CA ALA A 139 1.65 -2.26 -2.44
C ALA A 139 1.27 -2.45 -3.92
N ALA A 140 2.17 -3.07 -4.69
CA ALA A 140 1.91 -3.33 -6.11
C ALA A 140 0.69 -4.24 -6.32
N MET A 141 0.51 -5.22 -5.46
CA MET A 141 -0.62 -6.16 -5.58
C MET A 141 -1.97 -5.54 -5.23
N LEU A 142 -1.99 -4.36 -4.61
CA LEU A 142 -3.23 -3.60 -4.40
C LEU A 142 -3.77 -2.99 -5.69
N VAL A 143 -2.93 -2.79 -6.68
CA VAL A 143 -3.26 -2.00 -7.88
C VAL A 143 -3.00 -2.73 -9.20
N PHE A 144 -2.20 -3.77 -9.18
CA PHE A 144 -1.86 -4.52 -10.40
C PHE A 144 -3.11 -5.06 -11.09
N GLY A 145 -3.26 -4.75 -12.36
CA GLY A 145 -4.38 -5.21 -13.18
C GLY A 145 -5.65 -4.35 -13.11
N PHE A 146 -5.65 -3.30 -12.31
CA PHE A 146 -6.78 -2.37 -12.25
C PHE A 146 -6.79 -1.43 -13.45
#